data_e3b4263b2461023ef7f4815c233eb704
#
_entry.id   e3b4263b2461023ef7f4815c233eb704
#
_cell.length_a   1.000
_cell.length_b   1.000
_cell.length_c   1.000
_cell.angle_alpha   90.00
_cell.angle_beta   90.00
_cell.angle_gamma   90.00
#
_symmetry.space_group_name_H-M   'P 1'
#
loop_
_entity.id
_entity.type
_entity.pdbx_description
1 polymer ?
#
loop_
_entity_poly.entity_id
_entity_poly.type
_entity_poly.pdbx_seq_one_letter_code
_entity_poly.pdbx_strand_id
1 'polypeptide(L)'
;MAHRKLTFPMPARADVVFDAFHYHEWRCQWDSLVRRTSVESSAPCPSVGATTENLGAGALRALSMRTQFVSYDRPVVAAAAMVGRSFPFTQWAASMRHQEQGPHQSLLIYTYTFQVGPASLRAVMEPLVDWVFVRKTRQRFQRLAQFLAVRAADIADWQQAQGVAKSAAQKARP
;
A
#
# COMPACT_ATOMS: atom_id res chain seq x y z
N MET A 1 6.17 11.09 18.61
CA MET A 1 5.90 10.78 17.19
C MET A 1 6.65 9.51 16.82
N ALA A 2 5.95 8.43 16.51
CA ALA A 2 6.56 7.17 16.09
C ALA A 2 7.07 7.31 14.65
N HIS A 3 8.25 6.75 14.40
CA HIS A 3 8.85 6.65 13.06
C HIS A 3 9.53 5.30 12.93
N ARG A 4 9.22 4.56 11.86
CA ARG A 4 9.79 3.24 11.59
C ARG A 4 10.10 3.04 10.12
N LYS A 5 11.16 2.29 9.87
CA LYS A 5 11.52 1.74 8.57
C LYS A 5 11.55 0.21 8.68
N LEU A 6 10.77 -0.47 7.88
CA LEU A 6 10.67 -1.93 7.83
C LEU A 6 11.03 -2.39 6.41
N THR A 7 11.73 -3.52 6.31
CA THR A 7 12.14 -4.09 5.02
C THR A 7 11.61 -5.49 4.88
N PHE A 8 11.19 -5.84 3.66
CA PHE A 8 10.57 -7.12 3.34
C PHE A 8 11.11 -7.63 2.02
N PRO A 9 11.84 -8.77 2.00
CA PRO A 9 12.15 -9.46 0.76
C PRO A 9 10.86 -9.93 0.08
N MET A 10 10.77 -9.73 -1.23
CA MET A 10 9.60 -10.11 -2.03
C MET A 10 10.04 -11.08 -3.13
N PRO A 11 9.31 -12.18 -3.36
CA PRO A 11 9.63 -13.19 -4.36
C PRO A 11 9.10 -12.81 -5.75
N ALA A 12 9.25 -11.56 -6.14
CA ALA A 12 8.82 -11.01 -7.43
C ALA A 12 9.58 -9.72 -7.74
N ARG A 13 9.56 -9.32 -9.01
CA ARG A 13 10.12 -8.04 -9.48
C ARG A 13 9.40 -6.86 -8.82
N ALA A 14 10.09 -5.74 -8.72
CA ALA A 14 9.60 -4.53 -8.07
C ALA A 14 8.28 -4.00 -8.68
N ASP A 15 8.13 -4.06 -10.00
CA ASP A 15 6.92 -3.63 -10.70
C ASP A 15 5.71 -4.54 -10.41
N VAL A 16 5.93 -5.85 -10.30
CA VAL A 16 4.89 -6.83 -9.94
C VAL A 16 4.43 -6.62 -8.50
N VAL A 17 5.38 -6.42 -7.57
CA VAL A 17 5.07 -6.12 -6.15
C VAL A 17 4.31 -4.81 -6.01
N PHE A 18 4.73 -3.78 -6.75
CA PHE A 18 4.10 -2.47 -6.76
C PHE A 18 2.63 -2.56 -7.21
N ASP A 19 2.38 -3.25 -8.32
CA ASP A 19 1.04 -3.38 -8.87
C ASP A 19 0.14 -4.28 -8.00
N ALA A 20 0.66 -5.37 -7.46
CA ALA A 20 -0.05 -6.22 -6.52
C ALA A 20 -0.58 -5.46 -5.29
N PHE A 21 0.13 -4.40 -4.88
CA PHE A 21 -0.28 -3.57 -3.75
C PHE A 21 -1.24 -2.44 -4.14
N HIS A 22 -1.03 -1.79 -5.28
CA HIS A 22 -1.74 -0.56 -5.62
C HIS A 22 -2.97 -0.77 -6.50
N TYR A 23 -3.01 -1.83 -7.33
CA TYR A 23 -4.22 -2.16 -8.08
C TYR A 23 -5.23 -2.88 -7.20
N HIS A 24 -6.44 -2.37 -7.14
CA HIS A 24 -7.48 -2.83 -6.23
C HIS A 24 -7.91 -4.27 -6.52
N GLU A 25 -7.92 -4.69 -7.78
CA GLU A 25 -8.25 -6.05 -8.20
C GLU A 25 -7.28 -7.11 -7.63
N TRP A 26 -6.01 -6.77 -7.49
CA TRP A 26 -5.01 -7.63 -6.87
C TRP A 26 -5.01 -7.51 -5.35
N ARG A 27 -5.10 -6.27 -4.86
CA ARG A 27 -5.02 -5.99 -3.43
C ARG A 27 -6.11 -6.66 -2.61
N CYS A 28 -7.34 -6.71 -3.11
CA CYS A 28 -8.45 -7.34 -2.40
C CYS A 28 -8.29 -8.86 -2.21
N GLN A 29 -7.41 -9.52 -2.96
CA GLN A 29 -7.18 -10.95 -2.88
C GLN A 29 -6.27 -11.37 -1.71
N TRP A 30 -5.44 -10.48 -1.20
CA TRP A 30 -4.46 -10.79 -0.16
C TRP A 30 -4.49 -9.87 1.07
N ASP A 31 -4.93 -8.61 0.92
CA ASP A 31 -4.88 -7.61 2.00
C ASP A 31 -6.03 -7.76 2.98
N SER A 32 -5.82 -8.58 4.00
CA SER A 32 -6.84 -8.85 5.02
C SER A 32 -7.02 -7.74 6.07
N LEU A 33 -6.19 -6.70 6.06
CA LEU A 33 -6.36 -5.55 6.96
C LEU A 33 -7.35 -4.53 6.40
N VAL A 34 -7.58 -4.56 5.09
CA VAL A 34 -8.45 -3.63 4.39
C VAL A 34 -9.58 -4.42 3.75
N ARG A 35 -10.81 -4.18 4.21
CA ARG A 35 -12.00 -4.81 3.62
C ARG A 35 -12.31 -4.24 2.23
N ARG A 36 -12.08 -2.93 2.05
CA ARG A 36 -12.32 -2.21 0.81
C ARG A 36 -11.34 -1.05 0.70
N THR A 37 -10.74 -0.90 -0.46
CA THR A 37 -10.01 0.30 -0.87
C THR A 37 -10.69 0.85 -2.12
N SER A 38 -10.96 2.14 -2.13
CA SER A 38 -11.49 2.83 -3.30
C SER A 38 -10.75 4.15 -3.49
N VAL A 39 -10.46 4.49 -4.74
CA VAL A 39 -10.05 5.84 -5.13
C VAL A 39 -11.32 6.67 -5.31
N GLU A 40 -11.37 7.89 -4.83
CA GLU A 40 -12.56 8.76 -4.96
C GLU A 40 -12.97 8.99 -6.43
N SER A 41 -12.02 8.94 -7.38
CA SER A 41 -12.26 9.01 -8.81
C SER A 41 -12.72 7.69 -9.46
N SER A 42 -12.95 6.63 -8.69
CA SER A 42 -13.24 5.26 -9.18
C SER A 42 -12.15 4.67 -10.09
N ALA A 43 -10.93 5.22 -10.04
CA ALA A 43 -9.80 4.70 -10.79
C ALA A 43 -9.36 3.33 -10.23
N PRO A 44 -8.82 2.42 -11.08
CA PRO A 44 -8.40 1.08 -10.65
C PRO A 44 -7.16 1.09 -9.76
N CYS A 45 -6.39 2.17 -9.80
CA CYS A 45 -5.21 2.39 -8.95
C CYS A 45 -5.05 3.87 -8.63
N PRO A 46 -4.30 4.21 -7.57
CA PRO A 46 -4.02 5.60 -7.21
C PRO A 46 -3.13 6.31 -8.24
N SER A 47 -3.14 7.64 -8.15
CA SER A 47 -2.19 8.55 -8.82
C SER A 47 -1.81 9.67 -7.85
N VAL A 48 -0.85 10.52 -8.20
CA VAL A 48 -0.52 11.69 -7.39
C VAL A 48 -1.75 12.58 -7.22
N GLY A 49 -2.00 13.00 -5.99
CA GLY A 49 -3.19 13.78 -5.61
C GLY A 49 -4.46 12.96 -5.38
N ALA A 50 -4.49 11.69 -5.80
CA ALA A 50 -5.67 10.85 -5.59
C ALA A 50 -5.90 10.59 -4.09
N THR A 51 -7.15 10.73 -3.68
CA THR A 51 -7.59 10.35 -2.33
C THR A 51 -8.15 8.95 -2.35
N THR A 52 -7.70 8.13 -1.41
CA THR A 52 -8.21 6.77 -1.21
C THR A 52 -8.84 6.65 0.16
N GLU A 53 -9.96 5.95 0.23
CA GLU A 53 -10.56 5.52 1.48
C GLU A 53 -10.26 4.04 1.72
N ASN A 54 -9.70 3.76 2.89
CA ASN A 54 -9.39 2.42 3.34
C ASN A 54 -10.29 2.06 4.52
N LEU A 55 -11.20 1.11 4.30
CA LEU A 55 -12.06 0.59 5.36
C LEU A 55 -11.39 -0.61 6.01
N GLY A 56 -11.23 -0.56 7.32
CA GLY A 56 -10.63 -1.64 8.09
C GLY A 56 -11.44 -2.94 8.01
N ALA A 57 -10.77 -4.07 8.21
CA ALA A 57 -11.37 -5.40 8.25
C ALA A 57 -11.33 -5.99 9.67
N GLY A 58 -12.18 -6.97 9.94
CA GLY A 58 -12.23 -7.68 11.22
C GLY A 58 -12.50 -6.74 12.40
N ALA A 59 -11.67 -6.75 13.41
CA ALA A 59 -11.78 -5.89 14.60
C ALA A 59 -11.62 -4.39 14.28
N LEU A 60 -11.03 -4.06 13.12
CA LEU A 60 -10.82 -2.68 12.66
C LEU A 60 -11.92 -2.18 11.72
N ARG A 61 -13.00 -2.96 11.51
CA ARG A 61 -14.06 -2.64 10.54
C ARG A 61 -14.81 -1.31 10.80
N ALA A 62 -14.74 -0.81 12.03
CA ALA A 62 -15.32 0.49 12.39
C ALA A 62 -14.37 1.66 12.08
N LEU A 63 -13.14 1.39 11.68
CA LEU A 63 -12.16 2.41 11.36
C LEU A 63 -12.09 2.62 9.85
N SER A 64 -12.17 3.86 9.44
CA SER A 64 -11.82 4.27 8.08
C SER A 64 -10.65 5.25 8.13
N MET A 65 -9.79 5.18 7.13
CA MET A 65 -8.70 6.12 6.97
C MET A 65 -8.70 6.63 5.54
N ARG A 66 -8.85 7.94 5.40
CA ARG A 66 -8.67 8.63 4.12
C ARG A 66 -7.21 9.02 3.99
N THR A 67 -6.60 8.69 2.86
CA THR A 67 -5.21 9.02 2.56
C THR A 67 -5.12 9.65 1.18
N GLN A 68 -4.26 10.66 1.04
CA GLN A 68 -3.93 11.27 -0.24
C GLN A 68 -2.52 10.86 -0.64
N PHE A 69 -2.36 10.44 -1.91
CA PHE A 69 -1.06 10.14 -2.46
C PHE A 69 -0.31 11.43 -2.78
N VAL A 70 0.81 11.63 -2.09
CA VAL A 70 1.71 12.80 -2.28
C VAL A 70 2.84 12.52 -3.26
N SER A 71 3.13 11.23 -3.51
CA SER A 71 4.07 10.77 -4.53
C SER A 71 3.61 9.43 -5.07
N TYR A 72 3.71 9.23 -6.39
CA TYR A 72 3.38 7.98 -7.06
C TYR A 72 4.21 7.84 -8.31
N ASP A 73 5.36 7.20 -8.18
CA ASP A 73 6.34 6.93 -9.24
C ASP A 73 6.53 5.43 -9.38
N ARG A 74 5.75 4.83 -10.30
CA ARG A 74 5.75 3.39 -10.55
C ARG A 74 6.99 2.98 -11.35
N PRO A 75 7.68 1.93 -10.96
CA PRO A 75 7.48 1.02 -9.83
C PRO A 75 8.31 1.38 -8.59
N VAL A 76 8.86 2.57 -8.49
CA VAL A 76 9.94 2.93 -7.56
C VAL A 76 9.41 3.31 -6.18
N VAL A 77 8.42 4.20 -6.13
CA VAL A 77 7.94 4.74 -4.85
C VAL A 77 6.48 5.18 -4.92
N ALA A 78 5.76 4.92 -3.85
CA ALA A 78 4.48 5.55 -3.57
C ALA A 78 4.47 6.06 -2.12
N ALA A 79 3.97 7.26 -1.90
CA ALA A 79 3.84 7.86 -0.58
C ALA A 79 2.46 8.47 -0.42
N ALA A 80 1.87 8.27 0.76
CA ALA A 80 0.56 8.80 1.09
C ALA A 80 0.55 9.37 2.51
N ALA A 81 -0.24 10.41 2.70
CA ALA A 81 -0.50 11.03 4.00
C ALA A 81 -2.00 10.95 4.33
N MET A 82 -2.32 10.85 5.59
CA MET A 82 -3.71 10.86 6.08
C MET A 82 -4.33 12.23 5.88
N VAL A 83 -5.56 12.25 5.41
CA VAL A 83 -6.41 13.44 5.31
C VAL A 83 -7.40 13.41 6.46
N GLY A 84 -7.43 14.50 7.24
CA GLY A 84 -8.28 14.58 8.43
C GLY A 84 -7.71 13.81 9.63
N ARG A 85 -8.58 13.16 10.39
CA ARG A 85 -8.23 12.38 11.59
C ARG A 85 -8.88 11.00 11.52
N SER A 86 -8.16 9.98 11.97
CA SER A 86 -8.69 8.61 12.09
C SER A 86 -8.15 7.99 13.39
N PHE A 87 -9.03 7.84 14.37
CA PHE A 87 -8.62 7.28 15.67
C PHE A 87 -7.86 5.94 15.50
N PRO A 88 -6.75 5.73 16.22
CA PRO A 88 -6.15 6.60 17.24
C PRO A 88 -5.20 7.68 16.66
N PHE A 89 -5.05 7.76 15.33
CA PHE A 89 -4.09 8.63 14.68
C PHE A 89 -4.59 10.07 14.59
N THR A 90 -3.75 11.02 14.99
CA THR A 90 -3.93 12.45 14.71
C THR A 90 -3.17 12.87 13.46
N GLN A 91 -2.07 12.17 13.15
CA GLN A 91 -1.30 12.30 11.93
C GLN A 91 -0.78 10.93 11.53
N TRP A 92 -0.74 10.65 10.24
CA TRP A 92 -0.13 9.46 9.68
C TRP A 92 0.37 9.73 8.27
N ALA A 93 1.55 9.23 7.97
CA ALA A 93 2.09 9.20 6.63
C ALA A 93 2.93 7.93 6.45
N ALA A 94 2.95 7.41 5.23
CA ALA A 94 3.81 6.29 4.89
C ALA A 94 4.29 6.36 3.45
N SER A 95 5.45 5.75 3.21
CA SER A 95 5.98 5.52 1.88
C SER A 95 6.37 4.06 1.70
N MET A 96 6.22 3.59 0.47
CA MET A 96 6.67 2.29 0.00
C MET A 96 7.68 2.52 -1.12
N ARG A 97 8.90 2.08 -0.92
CA ARG A 97 9.95 2.08 -1.94
C ARG A 97 10.26 0.65 -2.33
N HIS A 98 10.37 0.41 -3.61
CA HIS A 98 10.72 -0.89 -4.16
C HIS A 98 12.12 -0.83 -4.80
N GLN A 99 12.94 -1.83 -4.53
CA GLN A 99 14.28 -1.97 -5.07
C GLN A 99 14.43 -3.34 -5.70
N GLU A 100 14.84 -3.36 -6.96
CA GLU A 100 15.14 -4.61 -7.65
C GLU A 100 16.35 -5.27 -7.00
N GLN A 101 16.28 -6.58 -6.78
CA GLN A 101 17.38 -7.39 -6.22
C GLN A 101 17.82 -8.48 -7.20
N GLY A 102 17.00 -8.75 -8.23
CA GLY A 102 17.25 -9.76 -9.23
C GLY A 102 16.03 -10.04 -10.12
N PRO A 103 16.12 -10.96 -11.07
CA PRO A 103 15.06 -11.19 -12.07
C PRO A 103 13.69 -11.55 -11.47
N HIS A 104 13.67 -12.12 -10.27
CA HIS A 104 12.46 -12.59 -9.59
C HIS A 104 12.44 -12.20 -8.11
N GLN A 105 13.21 -11.19 -7.72
CA GLN A 105 13.34 -10.77 -6.33
C GLN A 105 13.43 -9.26 -6.23
N SER A 106 12.77 -8.71 -5.22
CA SER A 106 12.86 -7.29 -4.88
C SER A 106 12.82 -7.08 -3.37
N LEU A 107 13.17 -5.88 -2.95
CA LEU A 107 13.09 -5.44 -1.56
C LEU A 107 12.04 -4.35 -1.45
N LEU A 108 11.01 -4.60 -0.66
CA LEU A 108 10.02 -3.61 -0.27
C LEU A 108 10.48 -2.92 1.02
N ILE A 109 10.66 -1.61 0.95
CA ILE A 109 11.01 -0.75 2.07
C ILE A 109 9.77 0.08 2.42
N TYR A 110 9.20 -0.20 3.58
CA TYR A 110 8.04 0.51 4.10
C TYR A 110 8.47 1.43 5.25
N THR A 111 8.29 2.73 5.04
CA THR A 111 8.58 3.74 6.07
C THR A 111 7.28 4.42 6.47
N TYR A 112 7.04 4.56 7.77
CA TYR A 112 5.88 5.27 8.27
C TYR A 112 6.23 6.19 9.42
N THR A 113 5.37 7.18 9.58
CA THR A 113 5.40 8.12 10.70
C THR A 113 3.97 8.37 11.15
N PHE A 114 3.72 8.39 12.45
CA PHE A 114 2.43 8.76 12.99
C PHE A 114 2.51 9.43 14.36
N GLN A 115 1.43 10.10 14.70
CA GLN A 115 1.13 10.55 16.05
C GLN A 115 -0.23 10.03 16.48
N VAL A 116 -0.39 9.75 17.77
CA VAL A 116 -1.66 9.33 18.36
C VAL A 116 -2.21 10.41 19.30
N GLY A 117 -3.54 10.40 19.48
CA GLY A 117 -4.22 11.30 20.42
C GLY A 117 -5.02 10.52 21.46
N PRO A 118 -5.40 11.17 22.57
CA PRO A 118 -5.10 12.57 22.97
C PRO A 118 -3.65 12.77 23.42
N ALA A 119 -3.21 14.04 23.38
CA ALA A 119 -1.80 14.38 23.70
C ALA A 119 -1.37 13.97 25.11
N SER A 120 -2.28 14.03 26.08
CA SER A 120 -2.06 13.65 27.48
C SER A 120 -1.75 12.14 27.66
N LEU A 121 -2.23 11.28 26.79
CA LEU A 121 -2.02 9.82 26.86
C LEU A 121 -0.97 9.33 25.84
N ARG A 122 -0.39 10.22 25.08
CA ARG A 122 0.53 9.87 23.97
C ARG A 122 1.71 9.03 24.42
N ALA A 123 2.32 9.37 25.56
CA ALA A 123 3.50 8.66 26.06
C ALA A 123 3.25 7.16 26.29
N VAL A 124 2.03 6.78 26.65
CA VAL A 124 1.64 5.39 26.88
C VAL A 124 1.02 4.76 25.62
N MET A 125 0.16 5.49 24.92
CA MET A 125 -0.57 4.95 23.78
C MET A 125 0.33 4.77 22.55
N GLU A 126 1.26 5.69 22.30
CA GLU A 126 2.08 5.65 21.08
C GLU A 126 2.95 4.38 20.99
N PRO A 127 3.67 3.94 22.05
CA PRO A 127 4.41 2.68 22.01
C PRO A 127 3.52 1.46 21.79
N LEU A 128 2.34 1.42 22.42
CA LEU A 128 1.39 0.32 22.26
C LEU A 128 0.85 0.25 20.83
N VAL A 129 0.41 1.40 20.30
CA VAL A 129 -0.08 1.50 18.90
C VAL A 129 1.04 1.15 17.93
N ASP A 130 2.28 1.60 18.16
CA ASP A 130 3.42 1.26 17.30
C ASP A 130 3.70 -0.24 17.31
N TRP A 131 3.69 -0.88 18.47
CA TRP A 131 3.87 -2.33 18.59
C TRP A 131 2.80 -3.11 17.81
N VAL A 132 1.52 -2.73 17.97
CA VAL A 132 0.42 -3.34 17.22
C VAL A 132 0.57 -3.09 15.72
N PHE A 133 0.91 -1.86 15.33
CA PHE A 133 1.06 -1.46 13.94
C PHE A 133 2.20 -2.22 13.25
N VAL A 134 3.37 -2.33 13.89
CA VAL A 134 4.51 -3.14 13.39
C VAL A 134 4.09 -4.58 13.18
N ARG A 135 3.43 -5.19 14.19
CA ARG A 135 2.98 -6.59 14.11
C ARG A 135 2.01 -6.80 12.93
N LYS A 136 1.02 -5.92 12.80
CA LYS A 136 0.03 -5.99 11.71
C LYS A 136 0.67 -5.73 10.35
N THR A 137 1.58 -4.79 10.25
CA THR A 137 2.32 -4.49 9.01
C THR A 137 3.17 -5.68 8.57
N ARG A 138 3.88 -6.34 9.52
CA ARG A 138 4.64 -7.56 9.20
C ARG A 138 3.74 -8.68 8.69
N GLN A 139 2.63 -8.96 9.37
CA GLN A 139 1.65 -9.97 8.94
C GLN A 139 1.09 -9.66 7.54
N ARG A 140 0.81 -8.38 7.27
CA ARG A 140 0.33 -7.90 5.98
C ARG A 140 1.32 -8.19 4.85
N PHE A 141 2.58 -7.80 5.01
CA PHE A 141 3.59 -8.00 3.97
C PHE A 141 4.05 -9.45 3.84
N GLN A 142 3.97 -10.26 4.90
CA GLN A 142 4.13 -11.71 4.79
C GLN A 142 3.05 -12.34 3.90
N ARG A 143 1.80 -11.90 4.02
CA ARG A 143 0.71 -12.35 3.15
C ARG A 143 0.90 -11.91 1.71
N LEU A 144 1.36 -10.68 1.49
CA LEU A 144 1.74 -10.21 0.14
C LEU A 144 2.82 -11.11 -0.45
N ALA A 145 3.87 -11.43 0.29
CA ALA A 145 4.94 -12.32 -0.18
C ALA A 145 4.41 -13.73 -0.51
N GLN A 146 3.54 -14.29 0.33
CA GLN A 146 2.89 -15.59 0.06
C GLN A 146 2.00 -15.54 -1.19
N PHE A 147 1.23 -14.47 -1.37
CA PHE A 147 0.41 -14.25 -2.55
C PHE A 147 1.28 -14.16 -3.82
N LEU A 148 2.36 -13.40 -3.77
CA LEU A 148 3.29 -13.24 -4.89
C LEU A 148 4.04 -14.52 -5.23
N ALA A 149 4.36 -15.37 -4.26
CA ALA A 149 4.99 -16.66 -4.53
C ALA A 149 4.15 -17.56 -5.45
N VAL A 150 2.81 -17.35 -5.49
CA VAL A 150 1.88 -18.13 -6.31
C VAL A 150 1.42 -17.35 -7.54
N ARG A 151 1.21 -16.05 -7.43
CA ARG A 151 0.48 -15.24 -8.42
C ARG A 151 1.34 -14.21 -9.17
N ALA A 152 2.67 -14.19 -8.95
CA ALA A 152 3.52 -13.20 -9.61
C ALA A 152 3.51 -13.31 -11.13
N ALA A 153 3.44 -14.53 -11.69
CA ALA A 153 3.34 -14.75 -13.13
C ALA A 153 2.05 -14.16 -13.70
N ASP A 154 0.90 -14.41 -13.06
CA ASP A 154 -0.40 -13.89 -13.52
C ASP A 154 -0.43 -12.36 -13.56
N ILE A 155 0.22 -11.72 -12.57
CA ILE A 155 0.34 -10.25 -12.53
C ILE A 155 1.24 -9.75 -13.65
N ALA A 156 2.34 -10.45 -13.94
CA ALA A 156 3.23 -10.09 -15.03
C ALA A 156 2.54 -10.22 -16.41
N ASP A 157 1.77 -11.28 -16.62
CA ASP A 157 0.98 -11.49 -17.85
C ASP A 157 -0.10 -10.41 -18.00
N TRP A 158 -0.78 -10.07 -16.89
CA TRP A 158 -1.74 -8.98 -16.85
C TRP A 158 -1.09 -7.62 -17.20
N GLN A 159 0.12 -7.33 -16.69
CA GLN A 159 0.87 -6.12 -17.03
C GLN A 159 1.18 -6.03 -18.53
N GLN A 160 1.58 -7.15 -19.14
CA GLN A 160 1.85 -7.23 -20.59
C GLN A 160 0.58 -6.97 -21.39
N ALA A 161 -0.53 -7.59 -21.03
CA ALA A 161 -1.83 -7.36 -21.69
C ALA A 161 -2.28 -5.89 -21.61
N GLN A 162 -2.10 -5.23 -20.45
CA GLN A 162 -2.40 -3.81 -20.29
C GLN A 162 -1.48 -2.92 -21.14
N GLY A 163 -0.20 -3.27 -21.25
CA GLY A 163 0.77 -2.58 -22.11
C GLY A 163 0.41 -2.64 -23.59
N VAL A 164 0.03 -3.83 -24.07
CA VAL A 164 -0.42 -4.04 -25.45
C VAL A 164 -1.70 -3.25 -25.75
N ALA A 165 -2.68 -3.28 -24.84
CA ALA A 165 -3.94 -2.54 -24.99
C ALA A 165 -3.72 -1.03 -25.07
N LYS A 166 -2.84 -0.46 -24.21
CA LYS A 166 -2.50 0.97 -24.24
C LYS A 166 -1.79 1.36 -25.55
N SER A 167 -0.86 0.54 -26.04
CA SER A 167 -0.14 0.78 -27.28
C SER A 167 -1.08 0.75 -28.49
N ALA A 168 -2.03 -0.20 -28.54
CA ALA A 168 -3.04 -0.28 -29.59
C ALA A 168 -3.97 0.95 -29.60
N ALA A 169 -4.44 1.37 -28.41
CA ALA A 169 -5.30 2.54 -28.28
C ALA A 169 -4.59 3.85 -28.68
N GLN A 170 -3.28 3.96 -28.44
CA GLN A 170 -2.49 5.13 -28.83
C GLN A 170 -2.26 5.21 -30.35
N LYS A 171 -2.11 4.05 -31.02
CA LYS A 171 -1.98 3.99 -32.48
C LYS A 171 -3.32 4.23 -33.23
N ALA A 172 -4.44 4.03 -32.56
CA ALA A 172 -5.78 4.22 -33.14
C ALA A 172 -6.33 5.66 -32.97
N ARG A 173 -5.59 6.54 -32.32
CA ARG A 173 -5.94 7.97 -32.26
C ARG A 173 -5.45 8.66 -33.53
N PRO A 174 -6.40 9.31 -34.29
CA PRO A 174 -6.09 10.04 -35.52
C PRO A 174 -5.21 11.26 -35.27
#